data_e2af47fd9ec2f52f265d2f7ea5f0e89d
#
_entry.id   e2af47fd9ec2f52f265d2f7ea5f0e89d
#
_cell.length_a   1.000
_cell.length_b   1.000
_cell.length_c   1.000
_cell.angle_alpha   90.00
_cell.angle_beta   90.00
_cell.angle_gamma   90.00
#
_symmetry.space_group_name_H-M   'P 1'
#
loop_
_entity.id
_entity.type
_entity.pdbx_description
1 polymer ?
#
loop_
_entity_poly.entity_id
_entity_poly.type
_entity_poly.pdbx_seq_one_letter_code
_entity_poly.pdbx_strand_id
1 'polypeptide(L)'
;MLFRSYKVIAQSKNGVIVESLADKRRFPAFASHKISTLEDISMFTTGEDKPLREIMKSIFDKENGGPAVDNKKDDKEITTYFEAILPDYDKDRVYVSNMRKLFSWYNQLQSTGNLKIKEEGANEEDGKVKLEDKTKPEIKKQAVAKIGKTQAGNRKTAGVRKSGAA
;
A
#
# COMPACT_ATOMS: atom_id res chain seq x y z
N MET A 1 13.97 -6.49 14.66
CA MET A 1 12.96 -5.65 13.98
C MET A 1 12.10 -6.52 13.10
N LEU A 2 10.81 -6.58 13.34
CA LEU A 2 9.88 -7.33 12.51
C LEU A 2 9.47 -6.44 11.33
N PHE A 3 9.94 -6.76 10.14
CA PHE A 3 9.47 -6.11 8.92
C PHE A 3 8.08 -6.65 8.62
N ARG A 4 7.11 -5.75 8.54
CA ARG A 4 5.74 -6.10 8.15
C ARG A 4 5.54 -5.73 6.70
N SER A 5 5.13 -6.69 5.90
CA SER A 5 4.80 -6.47 4.50
C SER A 5 3.31 -6.24 4.34
N TYR A 6 2.98 -5.32 3.44
CA TYR A 6 1.62 -4.87 3.20
C TYR A 6 1.33 -4.85 1.71
N LYS A 7 0.08 -5.06 1.38
CA LYS A 7 -0.42 -4.89 0.01
C LYS A 7 -1.15 -3.55 -0.09
N VAL A 8 -0.81 -2.74 -1.07
CA VAL A 8 -1.56 -1.52 -1.37
C VAL A 8 -2.89 -1.90 -1.99
N ILE A 9 -3.99 -1.43 -1.40
CA ILE A 9 -5.36 -1.68 -1.85
C ILE A 9 -5.91 -0.49 -2.61
N ALA A 10 -5.69 0.72 -2.09
CA ALA A 10 -6.20 1.94 -2.70
C ALA A 10 -5.32 3.14 -2.34
N GLN A 11 -5.36 4.16 -3.19
CA GLN A 11 -4.78 5.46 -2.89
C GLN A 11 -5.84 6.36 -2.24
N SER A 12 -5.40 7.15 -1.27
CA SER A 12 -6.20 8.16 -0.59
C SER A 12 -5.55 9.52 -0.76
N LYS A 13 -6.30 10.59 -0.54
CA LYS A 13 -5.82 11.98 -0.70
C LYS A 13 -4.57 12.28 0.15
N ASN A 14 -4.43 11.66 1.32
CA ASN A 14 -3.35 11.94 2.27
C ASN A 14 -2.42 10.73 2.50
N GLY A 15 -2.50 9.67 1.66
CA GLY A 15 -1.70 8.48 1.82
C GLY A 15 -2.26 7.29 1.06
N VAL A 16 -1.91 6.09 1.48
CA VAL A 16 -2.35 4.84 0.88
C VAL A 16 -3.09 3.96 1.89
N ILE A 17 -4.10 3.25 1.45
CA ILE A 17 -4.75 2.22 2.25
C ILE A 17 -4.02 0.92 1.99
N VAL A 18 -3.47 0.33 3.03
CA VAL A 18 -2.71 -0.91 2.97
C VAL A 18 -3.39 -2.03 3.74
N GLU A 19 -3.20 -3.25 3.29
CA GLU A 19 -3.65 -4.46 3.94
C GLU A 19 -2.44 -5.27 4.41
N SER A 20 -2.41 -5.63 5.69
CA SER A 20 -1.38 -6.49 6.24
C SER A 20 -1.46 -7.89 5.62
N LEU A 21 -0.34 -8.42 5.14
CA LEU A 21 -0.30 -9.78 4.59
C LEU A 21 -0.49 -10.85 5.67
N ALA A 22 -0.12 -10.56 6.93
CA ALA A 22 -0.26 -11.48 8.04
C ALA A 22 -1.70 -11.53 8.57
N ASP A 23 -2.26 -10.36 8.93
CA ASP A 23 -3.52 -10.25 9.67
C ASP A 23 -4.72 -9.89 8.79
N LYS A 24 -4.49 -9.60 7.50
CA LYS A 24 -5.51 -9.11 6.55
C LYS A 24 -6.23 -7.84 7.01
N ARG A 25 -5.69 -7.14 8.00
CA ARG A 25 -6.24 -5.88 8.49
C ARG A 25 -5.86 -4.73 7.57
N ARG A 26 -6.82 -3.85 7.32
CA ARG A 26 -6.63 -2.65 6.51
C ARG A 26 -6.48 -1.43 7.39
N PHE A 27 -5.52 -0.59 7.05
CA PHE A 27 -5.33 0.69 7.74
C PHE A 27 -4.73 1.72 6.78
N PRO A 28 -4.95 3.01 7.05
CA PRO A 28 -4.34 4.07 6.28
C PRO A 28 -2.86 4.20 6.66
N ALA A 29 -2.00 4.24 5.66
CA ALA A 29 -0.60 4.54 5.80
C ALA A 29 -0.34 5.94 5.22
N PHE A 30 0.14 6.84 6.06
CA PHE A 30 0.37 8.24 5.71
C PHE A 30 1.79 8.47 5.22
N ALA A 31 2.02 9.56 4.52
CA ALA A 31 3.35 9.95 4.02
C ALA A 31 4.40 10.12 5.13
N SER A 32 3.97 10.38 6.37
CA SER A 32 4.84 10.44 7.55
C SER A 32 5.41 9.08 7.97
N HIS A 33 4.77 7.98 7.57
CA HIS A 33 5.29 6.64 7.77
C HIS A 33 6.37 6.37 6.70
N LYS A 34 7.51 5.86 7.13
CA LYS A 34 8.57 5.43 6.20
C LYS A 34 8.11 4.16 5.49
N ILE A 35 7.54 4.32 4.30
CA ILE A 35 7.05 3.24 3.46
C ILE A 35 7.98 3.17 2.25
N SER A 36 8.43 1.97 1.92
CA SER A 36 9.17 1.69 0.67
C SER A 36 8.41 0.62 -0.09
N THR A 37 8.30 0.78 -1.39
CA THR A 37 7.76 -0.28 -2.25
C THR A 37 8.86 -1.30 -2.53
N LEU A 38 8.51 -2.57 -2.68
CA LEU A 38 9.49 -3.60 -3.02
C LEU A 38 9.98 -3.44 -4.46
N GLU A 39 9.21 -2.76 -5.30
CA GLU A 39 9.56 -2.48 -6.69
C GLU A 39 10.68 -1.43 -6.82
N ASP A 40 10.79 -0.51 -5.86
CA ASP A 40 11.80 0.54 -5.84
C ASP A 40 13.13 0.07 -5.20
N ILE A 41 13.16 -1.17 -4.69
CA ILE A 41 14.36 -1.72 -4.05
C ILE A 41 15.19 -2.45 -5.10
N SER A 42 16.47 -2.11 -5.16
CA SER A 42 17.48 -2.82 -5.95
C SER A 42 18.58 -3.40 -5.05
N MET A 43 19.27 -4.41 -5.56
CA MET A 43 20.45 -5.02 -4.95
C MET A 43 21.69 -4.57 -5.71
N PHE A 44 22.73 -4.22 -4.95
CA PHE A 44 24.01 -3.84 -5.50
C PHE A 44 24.72 -5.02 -6.15
N THR A 45 25.18 -4.82 -7.36
CA THR A 45 26.03 -5.78 -8.08
C THR A 45 27.36 -5.10 -8.44
N THR A 46 28.29 -5.89 -8.95
CA THR A 46 29.58 -5.37 -9.45
C THR A 46 29.40 -4.56 -10.75
N GLY A 47 28.27 -4.72 -11.43
CA GLY A 47 27.88 -3.96 -12.63
C GLY A 47 26.71 -3.03 -12.33
N GLU A 48 25.59 -3.26 -12.99
CA GLU A 48 24.35 -2.50 -12.78
C GLU A 48 23.54 -3.08 -11.63
N ASP A 49 22.95 -2.22 -10.80
CA ASP A 49 22.09 -2.63 -9.69
C ASP A 49 20.85 -3.38 -10.24
N LYS A 50 20.60 -4.58 -9.70
CA LYS A 50 19.46 -5.39 -10.14
C LYS A 50 18.23 -5.12 -9.29
N PRO A 51 17.07 -4.85 -9.91
CA PRO A 51 15.83 -4.65 -9.18
C PRO A 51 15.44 -5.93 -8.42
N LEU A 52 14.89 -5.75 -7.22
CA LEU A 52 14.50 -6.86 -6.34
C LEU A 52 13.52 -7.84 -7.01
N ARG A 53 12.68 -7.32 -7.91
CA ARG A 53 11.74 -8.11 -8.69
C ARG A 53 12.40 -9.17 -9.57
N GLU A 54 13.49 -8.82 -10.25
CA GLU A 54 14.24 -9.76 -11.08
C GLU A 54 14.88 -10.85 -10.24
N ILE A 55 15.43 -10.48 -9.09
CA ILE A 55 16.02 -11.45 -8.15
C ILE A 55 14.95 -12.40 -7.62
N MET A 56 13.76 -11.89 -7.28
CA MET A 56 12.64 -12.72 -6.86
C MET A 56 12.16 -13.65 -7.98
N LYS A 57 12.22 -13.21 -9.25
CA LYS A 57 11.93 -14.07 -10.40
C LYS A 57 12.95 -15.19 -10.52
N SER A 58 14.24 -14.88 -10.40
CA SER A 58 15.31 -15.91 -10.43
C SER A 58 15.16 -16.93 -9.30
N ILE A 59 14.70 -16.51 -8.10
CA ILE A 59 14.39 -17.43 -7.01
C ILE A 59 13.20 -18.31 -7.37
N PHE A 60 12.15 -17.73 -7.92
CA PHE A 60 10.94 -18.43 -8.32
C PHE A 60 11.23 -19.52 -9.39
N ASP A 61 12.02 -19.16 -10.38
CA ASP A 61 12.43 -20.07 -11.47
C ASP A 61 13.30 -21.22 -10.92
N LYS A 62 14.21 -20.92 -9.99
CA LYS A 62 15.08 -21.91 -9.35
C LYS A 62 14.30 -22.89 -8.48
N GLU A 63 13.33 -22.38 -7.69
CA GLU A 63 12.53 -23.19 -6.77
C GLU A 63 11.23 -23.71 -7.40
N ASN A 64 11.02 -23.52 -8.72
CA ASN A 64 9.78 -23.87 -9.42
C ASN A 64 8.52 -23.38 -8.69
N GLY A 65 8.55 -22.17 -8.19
CA GLY A 65 7.46 -21.55 -7.42
C GLY A 65 7.37 -22.03 -5.96
N GLY A 66 8.31 -22.82 -5.50
CA GLY A 66 8.41 -23.25 -4.10
C GLY A 66 8.96 -22.16 -3.17
N PRO A 67 9.02 -22.44 -1.86
CA PRO A 67 9.61 -21.52 -0.89
C PRO A 67 11.13 -21.46 -1.05
N ALA A 68 11.70 -20.28 -0.86
CA ALA A 68 13.15 -20.10 -0.80
C ALA A 68 13.71 -20.61 0.53
N VAL A 69 15.04 -20.58 0.64
CA VAL A 69 15.74 -20.94 1.87
C VAL A 69 15.18 -20.18 3.09
N ASP A 70 15.05 -20.90 4.24
CA ASP A 70 14.60 -20.27 5.48
C ASP A 70 15.60 -19.18 5.92
N ASN A 71 15.09 -18.02 6.24
CA ASN A 71 15.88 -16.86 6.71
C ASN A 71 16.56 -17.09 8.07
N LYS A 72 16.29 -18.20 8.76
CA LYS A 72 16.88 -18.58 10.05
C LYS A 72 18.10 -19.49 9.91
N LYS A 73 18.39 -19.97 8.70
CA LYS A 73 19.53 -20.82 8.44
C LYS A 73 20.86 -20.10 8.64
N ASP A 74 21.96 -20.86 8.68
CA ASP A 74 23.29 -20.33 8.87
C ASP A 74 23.69 -19.33 7.77
N ASP A 75 24.54 -18.35 8.14
CA ASP A 75 25.01 -17.31 7.24
C ASP A 75 25.67 -17.88 5.99
N LYS A 76 26.41 -18.99 6.13
CA LYS A 76 27.08 -19.66 5.02
C LYS A 76 26.09 -20.25 4.02
N GLU A 77 25.06 -20.93 4.51
CA GLU A 77 24.01 -21.51 3.64
C GLU A 77 23.26 -20.42 2.87
N ILE A 78 22.93 -19.33 3.56
CA ILE A 78 22.25 -18.17 2.99
C ILE A 78 23.12 -17.52 1.91
N THR A 79 24.40 -17.31 2.18
CA THR A 79 25.34 -16.73 1.23
C THR A 79 25.52 -17.62 0.01
N THR A 80 25.77 -18.92 0.21
CA THR A 80 25.92 -19.89 -0.89
C THR A 80 24.65 -19.96 -1.76
N TYR A 81 23.49 -19.98 -1.14
CA TYR A 81 22.23 -19.98 -1.86
C TYR A 81 22.01 -18.69 -2.66
N PHE A 82 22.38 -17.53 -2.08
CA PHE A 82 22.28 -16.24 -2.75
C PHE A 82 23.28 -16.12 -3.91
N GLU A 83 24.53 -16.57 -3.75
CA GLU A 83 25.54 -16.65 -4.80
C GLU A 83 25.06 -17.46 -6.02
N ALA A 84 24.31 -18.52 -5.79
CA ALA A 84 23.74 -19.34 -6.86
C ALA A 84 22.58 -18.64 -7.63
N ILE A 85 21.98 -17.59 -7.04
CA ILE A 85 20.92 -16.78 -7.67
C ILE A 85 21.51 -15.54 -8.34
N LEU A 86 22.41 -14.87 -7.66
CA LEU A 86 23.03 -13.63 -8.09
C LEU A 86 24.55 -13.70 -7.87
N PRO A 87 25.31 -14.32 -8.80
CA PRO A 87 26.76 -14.48 -8.65
C PRO A 87 27.52 -13.15 -8.67
N ASP A 88 26.93 -12.14 -9.34
CA ASP A 88 27.56 -10.83 -9.56
C ASP A 88 27.25 -9.81 -8.46
N TYR A 89 26.71 -10.23 -7.30
CA TYR A 89 26.41 -9.30 -6.25
C TYR A 89 27.68 -8.70 -5.62
N ASP A 90 27.58 -7.45 -5.17
CA ASP A 90 28.65 -6.74 -4.48
C ASP A 90 28.78 -7.23 -3.04
N LYS A 91 29.87 -7.97 -2.73
CA LYS A 91 30.11 -8.57 -1.42
C LYS A 91 30.38 -7.54 -0.31
N ASP A 92 30.83 -6.36 -0.68
CA ASP A 92 31.16 -5.29 0.28
C ASP A 92 29.90 -4.51 0.70
N ARG A 93 28.91 -4.44 -0.18
CA ARG A 93 27.67 -3.65 0.01
C ARG A 93 26.44 -4.49 0.38
N VAL A 94 26.44 -5.78 0.01
CA VAL A 94 25.32 -6.69 0.27
C VAL A 94 25.64 -7.61 1.43
N TYR A 95 25.05 -7.34 2.58
CA TYR A 95 25.25 -8.12 3.80
C TYR A 95 24.25 -9.29 3.89
N VAL A 96 24.61 -10.33 4.66
CA VAL A 96 23.75 -11.49 4.93
C VAL A 96 22.38 -11.06 5.50
N SER A 97 22.36 -9.97 6.27
CA SER A 97 21.10 -9.40 6.77
C SER A 97 20.15 -8.91 5.67
N ASN A 98 20.68 -8.46 4.52
CA ASN A 98 19.89 -8.06 3.36
C ASN A 98 19.33 -9.28 2.63
N MET A 99 20.16 -10.33 2.49
CA MET A 99 19.75 -11.61 1.90
C MET A 99 18.63 -12.25 2.71
N ARG A 100 18.75 -12.26 4.05
CA ARG A 100 17.70 -12.76 4.97
C ARG A 100 16.38 -12.02 4.81
N LYS A 101 16.42 -10.70 4.63
CA LYS A 101 15.22 -9.88 4.37
C LYS A 101 14.57 -10.27 3.05
N LEU A 102 15.37 -10.40 1.98
CA LEU A 102 14.90 -10.78 0.66
C LEU A 102 14.16 -12.12 0.72
N PHE A 103 14.77 -13.16 1.31
CA PHE A 103 14.14 -14.47 1.42
C PHE A 103 12.89 -14.46 2.30
N SER A 104 12.89 -13.66 3.37
CA SER A 104 11.69 -13.46 4.19
C SER A 104 10.55 -12.82 3.40
N TRP A 105 10.83 -11.82 2.59
CA TRP A 105 9.83 -11.18 1.73
C TRP A 105 9.32 -12.11 0.65
N TYR A 106 10.23 -12.84 -0.02
CA TYR A 106 9.86 -13.82 -1.03
C TYR A 106 8.94 -14.89 -0.46
N ASN A 107 9.33 -15.54 0.64
CA ASN A 107 8.54 -16.60 1.30
C ASN A 107 7.18 -16.08 1.76
N GLN A 108 7.11 -14.83 2.25
CA GLN A 108 5.85 -14.21 2.66
C GLN A 108 4.93 -13.93 1.46
N LEU A 109 5.47 -13.42 0.36
CA LEU A 109 4.71 -13.17 -0.87
C LEU A 109 4.23 -14.48 -1.51
N GLN A 110 5.09 -15.48 -1.54
CA GLN A 110 4.78 -16.81 -2.06
C GLN A 110 3.67 -17.49 -1.25
N SER A 111 3.77 -17.52 0.08
CA SER A 111 2.78 -18.13 0.96
C SER A 111 1.41 -17.45 0.92
N THR A 112 1.38 -16.15 0.63
CA THR A 112 0.13 -15.36 0.51
C THR A 112 -0.44 -15.30 -0.90
N GLY A 113 0.24 -15.91 -1.89
CA GLY A 113 -0.16 -15.87 -3.31
C GLY A 113 -0.10 -14.48 -3.94
N ASN A 114 0.67 -13.57 -3.35
CA ASN A 114 0.84 -12.20 -3.84
C ASN A 114 2.14 -12.00 -4.64
N LEU A 115 2.87 -13.07 -4.91
CA LEU A 115 4.07 -13.05 -5.75
C LEU A 115 3.67 -12.87 -7.21
N LYS A 116 3.45 -11.63 -7.63
CA LYS A 116 3.14 -11.29 -9.03
C LYS A 116 4.45 -11.17 -9.81
N ILE A 117 4.93 -12.28 -10.31
CA ILE A 117 6.01 -12.27 -11.32
C ILE A 117 5.33 -12.08 -12.66
N LYS A 118 5.19 -10.82 -13.10
CA LYS A 118 4.77 -10.53 -14.47
C LYS A 118 5.92 -10.94 -15.39
N GLU A 119 5.66 -11.84 -16.33
CA GLU A 119 6.54 -12.05 -17.46
C GLU A 119 6.61 -10.73 -18.26
N GLU A 120 7.82 -10.26 -18.54
CA GLU A 120 8.03 -9.15 -19.47
C GLU A 120 7.58 -9.60 -20.85
N GLY A 121 6.36 -9.19 -21.21
CA GLY A 121 5.79 -9.54 -22.52
C GLY A 121 4.29 -9.35 -22.66
N ALA A 122 3.57 -9.02 -21.60
CA ALA A 122 2.13 -8.78 -21.69
C ALA A 122 1.77 -7.42 -21.02
N ASN A 123 1.61 -6.42 -21.90
CA ASN A 123 0.84 -5.18 -21.75
C ASN A 123 0.75 -4.55 -20.37
N GLU A 124 1.35 -3.33 -20.29
CA GLU A 124 0.92 -2.26 -19.39
C GLU A 124 -0.56 -1.92 -19.64
N GLU A 125 -1.46 -2.68 -19.06
CA GLU A 125 -2.88 -2.31 -18.87
C GLU A 125 -3.43 -3.11 -17.69
N ASP A 126 -3.18 -2.60 -16.47
CA ASP A 126 -4.15 -2.68 -15.38
C ASP A 126 -3.67 -1.87 -14.17
N GLY A 127 -3.71 -0.56 -14.31
CA GLY A 127 -3.47 0.40 -13.23
C GLY A 127 -4.37 1.61 -13.32
N LYS A 128 -5.19 1.71 -14.38
CA LYS A 128 -6.29 2.68 -14.42
C LYS A 128 -7.54 2.03 -13.83
N VAL A 129 -7.70 2.18 -12.52
CA VAL A 129 -9.03 2.12 -11.92
C VAL A 129 -9.83 3.22 -12.60
N LYS A 130 -10.71 2.82 -13.52
CA LYS A 130 -11.79 3.66 -14.04
C LYS A 130 -12.51 4.21 -12.82
N LEU A 131 -12.35 5.49 -12.60
CA LEU A 131 -13.32 6.29 -11.87
C LEU A 131 -14.59 6.26 -12.70
N GLU A 132 -15.46 5.30 -12.46
CA GLU A 132 -16.84 5.42 -12.86
C GLU A 132 -17.43 6.55 -12.02
N ASP A 133 -17.57 7.67 -12.69
CA ASP A 133 -18.40 8.79 -12.32
C ASP A 133 -19.85 8.27 -12.18
N LYS A 134 -20.18 7.80 -10.97
CA LYS A 134 -21.57 7.52 -10.61
C LYS A 134 -22.23 8.82 -10.25
N THR A 135 -22.71 9.51 -11.33
CA THR A 135 -23.99 10.19 -11.38
C THR A 135 -24.48 10.83 -10.08
N LYS A 136 -24.39 12.16 -10.08
CA LYS A 136 -25.27 13.04 -9.30
C LYS A 136 -26.68 12.47 -9.29
N PRO A 137 -27.35 12.32 -8.13
CA PRO A 137 -28.79 12.15 -8.13
C PRO A 137 -29.44 13.45 -8.62
N GLU A 138 -30.14 13.41 -9.74
CA GLU A 138 -31.07 14.44 -10.18
C GLU A 138 -32.09 14.70 -9.08
N ILE A 139 -32.00 15.86 -8.47
CA ILE A 139 -33.09 16.38 -7.64
C ILE A 139 -34.20 16.78 -8.57
N LYS A 140 -35.21 15.92 -8.70
CA LYS A 140 -36.48 16.26 -9.31
C LYS A 140 -37.08 17.42 -8.55
N LYS A 141 -37.12 18.57 -9.22
CA LYS A 141 -37.94 19.72 -8.80
C LYS A 141 -39.38 19.32 -8.84
N GLN A 142 -39.96 18.95 -7.71
CA GLN A 142 -41.39 18.91 -7.56
C GLN A 142 -41.93 20.30 -7.34
N ALA A 143 -42.88 20.67 -8.18
CA ALA A 143 -43.59 21.93 -8.16
C ALA A 143 -44.26 22.13 -6.79
N VAL A 144 -43.93 23.21 -6.09
CA VAL A 144 -44.69 23.63 -4.93
C VAL A 144 -45.82 24.54 -5.41
N ALA A 145 -47.02 24.02 -5.23
CA ALA A 145 -48.26 24.75 -5.43
C ALA A 145 -48.38 25.90 -4.41
N LYS A 146 -48.85 27.01 -4.92
CA LYS A 146 -49.23 28.21 -4.16
C LYS A 146 -50.31 27.88 -3.13
N ILE A 147 -50.12 28.24 -1.89
CA ILE A 147 -51.19 28.43 -0.91
C ILE A 147 -50.89 29.68 -0.09
N GLY A 148 -51.74 30.65 -0.25
CA GLY A 148 -52.43 31.49 0.69
C GLY A 148 -51.66 32.41 1.61
N LYS A 149 -51.79 33.69 1.33
CA LYS A 149 -51.66 34.82 2.27
C LYS A 149 -52.59 34.62 3.47
N THR A 150 -52.09 34.79 4.67
CA THR A 150 -52.89 35.33 5.81
C THR A 150 -51.98 36.04 6.79
N GLN A 151 -52.13 37.31 6.84
CA GLN A 151 -52.25 38.31 7.90
C GLN A 151 -51.33 38.30 9.12
N ALA A 152 -50.75 39.44 9.23
CA ALA A 152 -50.26 40.21 10.34
C ALA A 152 -50.72 39.83 11.77
N GLY A 153 -49.80 39.73 12.66
CA GLY A 153 -49.97 39.72 14.12
C GLY A 153 -48.82 40.43 14.81
N ASN A 154 -49.04 41.74 14.94
CA ASN A 154 -48.21 42.66 15.71
C ASN A 154 -48.27 42.28 17.19
N ARG A 155 -47.12 42.02 17.87
CA ARG A 155 -47.04 42.07 19.31
C ARG A 155 -45.71 42.64 19.75
N LYS A 156 -45.88 43.78 20.33
CA LYS A 156 -45.17 44.76 21.11
C LYS A 156 -44.07 44.24 22.04
N THR A 157 -43.03 45.03 22.03
CA THR A 157 -41.98 45.24 22.99
C THR A 157 -42.44 45.37 24.45
N ALA A 158 -41.74 44.76 25.37
CA ALA A 158 -41.47 45.19 26.70
C ALA A 158 -40.24 44.44 27.19
N GLY A 159 -39.18 44.99 27.61
CA GLY A 159 -38.95 46.09 28.51
C GLY A 159 -37.85 45.63 29.47
N VAL A 160 -36.70 46.18 29.26
CA VAL A 160 -35.56 46.39 30.20
C VAL A 160 -35.87 46.12 31.67
N ARG A 161 -34.96 45.42 32.37
CA ARG A 161 -34.48 45.83 33.70
C ARG A 161 -33.06 45.37 33.95
N LYS A 162 -32.18 46.34 34.12
CA LYS A 162 -30.92 46.30 34.84
C LYS A 162 -31.19 46.26 36.34
N SER A 163 -30.37 45.53 37.08
CA SER A 163 -29.89 45.82 38.41
C SER A 163 -28.70 44.90 38.65
N GLY A 164 -27.49 45.28 38.93
CA GLY A 164 -27.03 46.30 39.85
C GLY A 164 -26.57 45.63 41.15
N ALA A 165 -25.25 45.48 41.26
CA ALA A 165 -24.39 45.59 42.43
C ALA A 165 -24.69 44.75 43.70
N ALA A 166 -23.78 43.92 44.11
CA ALA A 166 -22.89 44.08 45.26
C ALA A 166 -21.80 43.03 45.21
#